data_ad7b68c80ef141d1e8f9895b4af80612
#
_entry.id   ad7b68c80ef141d1e8f9895b4af80612
#
_cell.length_a   1.000
_cell.length_b   1.000
_cell.length_c   1.000
_cell.angle_alpha   90.00
_cell.angle_beta   90.00
_cell.angle_gamma   90.00
#
_symmetry.space_group_name_H-M   'P 1'
#
loop_
_entity.id
_entity.type
_entity.pdbx_description
1 polymer ?
#
loop_
_entity_poly.entity_id
_entity_poly.type
_entity_poly.pdbx_seq_one_letter_code
_entity_poly.pdbx_strand_id
1 'polypeptide(L)'
;PPRADVPAGWHALQRADAAAPASGARAPASTPTTDADPDPRWWRAFGDPLLDRLVERAARDNLDVQAAVLRIAQARAQVRAAAAQGLPDVRASASYQREQLGLKGFVEDQGLDRQIDRLGAPGSPLDRLGAGTGAAVQQRARGALDALESPVNLWQAGFDASWELDLFGRVRRAVEAADAQAGAAVASRDDALLSLEAEVAQTYLQLRGAQTQRALADELVGAQRELRDLTREQAAHGLASDLDVRSADARLAQLRAQLPQFDQQIVLLKNGLAYLVGGAPGALDDWLDTPRALPGVPPAVPVGLPSTLARRRPDIRRAEADLHAATADVGVAVAQFYPDVSLTGQVGLRATHVRELAHWSHLFYAFGPAVSLPIFSGGALVSNLRLTQARQAEAALAYRQTVLVALRDVDNALAVYRTDQTRAAALDDAVRAEQGALELARDRYRKGLSPFLDVLDAERQWSEGRQQAVQGALQTTTDLVALYKALGGGWREGEREGGRDGVARADASSADAPPADAAARDAQAPAQP
;
A
#
# COMPACT_ATOMS: atom_id res chain seq x y z
N PRO A 1 -19.21 0.24 13.66
CA PRO A 1 -18.24 1.34 13.58
C PRO A 1 -18.64 2.45 14.54
N PRO A 2 -17.68 3.13 15.19
CA PRO A 2 -18.00 4.29 16.01
C PRO A 2 -18.68 5.36 15.15
N ARG A 3 -19.77 5.93 15.65
CA ARG A 3 -20.49 7.00 14.94
C ARG A 3 -19.56 8.22 14.86
N ALA A 4 -19.14 8.58 13.66
CA ALA A 4 -18.58 9.89 13.40
C ALA A 4 -19.75 10.84 13.10
N ASP A 5 -19.77 12.01 13.76
CA ASP A 5 -20.74 13.06 13.44
C ASP A 5 -20.36 13.63 12.06
N VAL A 6 -21.07 13.17 11.02
CA VAL A 6 -20.86 13.62 9.64
C VAL A 6 -21.86 14.73 9.35
N PRO A 7 -21.41 15.92 8.92
CA PRO A 7 -22.29 17.04 8.60
C PRO A 7 -23.21 16.69 7.42
N ALA A 8 -24.39 17.31 7.37
CA ALA A 8 -25.37 17.10 6.31
C ALA A 8 -24.94 17.68 4.94
N GLY A 9 -24.02 18.65 4.92
CA GLY A 9 -23.47 19.28 3.72
C GLY A 9 -22.07 19.84 3.95
N TRP A 10 -21.40 20.22 2.86
CA TRP A 10 -20.05 20.78 2.90
C TRP A 10 -20.06 22.20 3.45
N HIS A 11 -19.24 22.47 4.46
CA HIS A 11 -19.19 23.78 5.12
C HIS A 11 -18.68 24.89 4.17
N ALA A 12 -17.71 24.57 3.29
CA ALA A 12 -17.20 25.51 2.29
C ALA A 12 -18.29 25.98 1.31
N LEU A 13 -19.26 25.11 0.94
CA LEU A 13 -20.38 25.47 0.09
C LEU A 13 -21.40 26.35 0.82
N GLN A 14 -21.74 26.00 2.06
CA GLN A 14 -22.68 26.77 2.89
C GLN A 14 -22.19 28.20 3.17
N ARG A 15 -20.88 28.38 3.44
CA ARG A 15 -20.28 29.70 3.64
C ARG A 15 -20.32 30.57 2.39
N ALA A 16 -20.14 29.96 1.22
CA ALA A 16 -20.15 30.68 -0.04
C ALA A 16 -21.57 31.15 -0.40
N ASP A 17 -22.59 30.33 -0.14
CA ASP A 17 -24.00 30.70 -0.35
C ASP A 17 -24.43 31.82 0.61
N ALA A 18 -23.93 31.83 1.85
CA ALA A 18 -24.18 32.89 2.83
C ALA A 18 -23.44 34.20 2.52
N ALA A 19 -22.29 34.14 1.80
CA ALA A 19 -21.50 35.30 1.40
C ALA A 19 -21.96 35.93 0.06
N ALA A 20 -22.90 35.32 -0.66
CA ALA A 20 -23.41 35.86 -1.91
C ALA A 20 -24.07 37.23 -1.67
N PRO A 21 -23.68 38.30 -2.39
CA PRO A 21 -24.26 39.64 -2.16
C PRO A 21 -25.76 39.65 -2.47
N ALA A 22 -26.55 40.16 -1.55
CA ALA A 22 -28.00 40.32 -1.69
C ALA A 22 -28.41 41.33 -2.78
N SER A 23 -27.47 42.01 -3.43
CA SER A 23 -27.72 42.98 -4.50
C SER A 23 -27.05 42.52 -5.79
N GLY A 24 -27.82 42.26 -6.83
CA GLY A 24 -27.62 42.16 -8.28
C GLY A 24 -26.22 42.25 -8.94
N ALA A 25 -25.14 42.26 -8.20
CA ALA A 25 -23.81 42.11 -8.73
C ALA A 25 -23.64 40.64 -9.19
N ARG A 26 -23.34 40.46 -10.48
CA ARG A 26 -23.05 39.16 -11.10
C ARG A 26 -21.98 38.47 -10.27
N ALA A 27 -22.36 37.41 -9.54
CA ALA A 27 -21.40 36.59 -8.86
C ALA A 27 -20.33 36.14 -9.86
N PRO A 28 -19.05 36.16 -9.52
CA PRO A 28 -18.02 35.66 -10.41
C PRO A 28 -18.41 34.22 -10.83
N ALA A 29 -18.21 33.91 -12.11
CA ALA A 29 -18.60 32.65 -12.72
C ALA A 29 -17.79 31.49 -12.11
N SER A 30 -18.22 31.02 -10.93
CA SER A 30 -17.69 29.78 -10.35
C SER A 30 -18.38 28.59 -11.01
N THR A 31 -17.63 27.55 -11.34
CA THR A 31 -18.19 26.30 -11.85
C THR A 31 -19.16 25.74 -10.80
N PRO A 32 -20.44 25.49 -11.15
CA PRO A 32 -21.41 24.98 -10.20
C PRO A 32 -21.01 23.60 -9.70
N THR A 33 -21.20 23.36 -8.41
CA THR A 33 -21.04 22.04 -7.80
C THR A 33 -22.42 21.34 -7.76
N THR A 34 -22.43 20.02 -7.93
CA THR A 34 -23.64 19.21 -7.86
C THR A 34 -23.49 18.11 -6.80
N ASP A 35 -24.61 17.70 -6.19
CA ASP A 35 -24.64 16.61 -5.21
C ASP A 35 -24.49 15.22 -5.86
N ALA A 36 -24.32 15.17 -7.19
CA ALA A 36 -24.06 13.94 -7.90
C ALA A 36 -22.71 13.33 -7.46
N ASP A 37 -22.66 12.03 -7.46
CA ASP A 37 -21.43 11.30 -7.16
C ASP A 37 -20.38 11.52 -8.25
N PRO A 38 -19.10 11.79 -7.92
CA PRO A 38 -18.01 11.86 -8.89
C PRO A 38 -17.86 10.56 -9.67
N ASP A 39 -17.57 10.65 -10.99
CA ASP A 39 -17.24 9.49 -11.81
C ASP A 39 -15.95 8.83 -11.27
N PRO A 40 -15.88 7.52 -11.15
CA PRO A 40 -14.61 6.82 -10.87
C PRO A 40 -13.48 7.17 -11.84
N ARG A 41 -13.79 7.47 -13.08
CA ARG A 41 -12.83 7.96 -14.11
C ARG A 41 -12.89 9.48 -14.22
N TRP A 42 -12.76 10.17 -13.09
CA TRP A 42 -12.89 11.63 -12.97
C TRP A 42 -11.98 12.43 -13.92
N TRP A 43 -10.81 11.87 -14.31
CA TRP A 43 -9.87 12.54 -15.24
C TRP A 43 -10.46 12.75 -16.64
N ARG A 44 -11.49 12.00 -17.03
CA ARG A 44 -12.21 12.19 -18.28
C ARG A 44 -12.97 13.50 -18.34
N ALA A 45 -13.24 14.11 -17.20
CA ALA A 45 -13.88 15.43 -17.12
C ALA A 45 -13.03 16.55 -17.78
N PHE A 46 -11.72 16.33 -17.92
CA PHE A 46 -10.81 17.24 -18.64
C PHE A 46 -10.90 17.12 -20.18
N GLY A 47 -11.57 16.13 -20.72
CA GLY A 47 -11.80 15.95 -22.14
C GLY A 47 -10.53 15.70 -22.98
N ASP A 48 -9.44 15.25 -22.36
CA ASP A 48 -8.17 14.98 -23.06
C ASP A 48 -7.91 13.47 -23.19
N PRO A 49 -8.04 12.89 -24.41
CA PRO A 49 -7.81 11.47 -24.64
C PRO A 49 -6.38 10.99 -24.34
N LEU A 50 -5.41 11.90 -24.31
CA LEU A 50 -4.04 11.54 -23.97
C LEU A 50 -3.88 11.35 -22.46
N LEU A 51 -4.53 12.20 -21.67
CA LEU A 51 -4.61 12.01 -20.22
C LEU A 51 -5.26 10.66 -19.89
N ASP A 52 -6.36 10.31 -20.56
CA ASP A 52 -7.03 9.00 -20.38
C ASP A 52 -6.04 7.84 -20.58
N ARG A 53 -5.29 7.86 -21.71
CA ARG A 53 -4.31 6.82 -22.02
C ARG A 53 -3.14 6.76 -21.02
N LEU A 54 -2.68 7.91 -20.52
CA LEU A 54 -1.59 7.98 -19.54
C LEU A 54 -2.04 7.38 -18.20
N VAL A 55 -3.23 7.74 -17.71
CA VAL A 55 -3.79 7.20 -16.45
C VAL A 55 -4.04 5.70 -16.58
N GLU A 56 -4.66 5.23 -17.68
CA GLU A 56 -4.90 3.81 -17.91
C GLU A 56 -3.60 3.00 -18.02
N ARG A 57 -2.55 3.56 -18.63
CA ARG A 57 -1.23 2.93 -18.69
C ARG A 57 -0.56 2.91 -17.33
N ALA A 58 -0.59 4.01 -16.58
CA ALA A 58 -0.04 4.07 -15.24
C ALA A 58 -0.72 3.05 -14.29
N ALA A 59 -2.05 2.97 -14.30
CA ALA A 59 -2.80 2.02 -13.49
C ALA A 59 -2.41 0.56 -13.74
N ARG A 60 -2.00 0.21 -14.98
CA ARG A 60 -1.58 -1.13 -15.35
C ARG A 60 -0.10 -1.41 -15.11
N ASP A 61 0.77 -0.46 -15.47
CA ASP A 61 2.20 -0.69 -15.64
C ASP A 61 3.04 -0.12 -14.47
N ASN A 62 2.46 0.69 -13.57
CA ASN A 62 3.16 1.28 -12.43
C ASN A 62 3.60 0.21 -11.42
N LEU A 63 4.86 0.26 -10.99
CA LEU A 63 5.46 -0.74 -10.12
C LEU A 63 4.92 -0.72 -8.69
N ASP A 64 4.53 0.45 -8.17
CA ASP A 64 3.96 0.56 -6.81
C ASP A 64 2.57 -0.07 -6.73
N VAL A 65 1.76 0.08 -7.78
CA VAL A 65 0.46 -0.59 -7.90
C VAL A 65 0.65 -2.09 -8.02
N GLN A 66 1.60 -2.57 -8.83
CA GLN A 66 1.93 -3.99 -8.92
C GLN A 66 2.41 -4.55 -7.57
N ALA A 67 3.27 -3.83 -6.85
CA ALA A 67 3.68 -4.20 -5.50
C ALA A 67 2.49 -4.28 -4.52
N ALA A 68 1.53 -3.36 -4.63
CA ALA A 68 0.31 -3.40 -3.82
C ALA A 68 -0.56 -4.63 -4.12
N VAL A 69 -0.65 -5.06 -5.39
CA VAL A 69 -1.33 -6.32 -5.78
C VAL A 69 -0.63 -7.55 -5.16
N LEU A 70 0.71 -7.58 -5.14
CA LEU A 70 1.46 -8.66 -4.49
C LEU A 70 1.23 -8.67 -2.96
N ARG A 71 1.08 -7.51 -2.31
CA ARG A 71 0.71 -7.43 -0.88
C ARG A 71 -0.67 -8.04 -0.60
N ILE A 72 -1.63 -7.90 -1.52
CA ILE A 72 -2.93 -8.58 -1.41
C ILE A 72 -2.74 -10.11 -1.47
N ALA A 73 -1.89 -10.61 -2.38
CA ALA A 73 -1.59 -12.04 -2.46
C ALA A 73 -0.94 -12.56 -1.16
N GLN A 74 0.00 -11.79 -0.58
CA GLN A 74 0.59 -12.10 0.72
C GLN A 74 -0.45 -12.15 1.85
N ALA A 75 -1.34 -11.16 1.94
CA ALA A 75 -2.40 -11.13 2.94
C ALA A 75 -3.37 -12.31 2.79
N ARG A 76 -3.74 -12.69 1.56
CA ARG A 76 -4.55 -13.88 1.29
C ARG A 76 -3.84 -15.18 1.71
N ALA A 77 -2.52 -15.26 1.52
CA ALA A 77 -1.74 -16.40 2.01
C ALA A 77 -1.76 -16.47 3.55
N GLN A 78 -1.73 -15.32 4.25
CA GLN A 78 -1.86 -15.25 5.70
C GLN A 78 -3.25 -15.72 6.17
N VAL A 79 -4.34 -15.39 5.45
CA VAL A 79 -5.69 -15.92 5.74
C VAL A 79 -5.68 -17.45 5.65
N ARG A 80 -5.07 -18.02 4.60
CA ARG A 80 -4.96 -19.49 4.46
C ARG A 80 -4.12 -20.11 5.58
N ALA A 81 -3.02 -19.45 5.97
CA ALA A 81 -2.18 -19.90 7.08
C ALA A 81 -2.92 -19.87 8.43
N ALA A 82 -3.73 -18.83 8.67
CA ALA A 82 -4.61 -18.78 9.84
C ALA A 82 -5.67 -19.89 9.81
N ALA A 83 -6.30 -20.11 8.66
CA ALA A 83 -7.30 -21.18 8.50
C ALA A 83 -6.69 -22.59 8.65
N ALA A 84 -5.43 -22.77 8.24
CA ALA A 84 -4.72 -24.05 8.39
C ALA A 84 -4.51 -24.44 9.87
N GLN A 85 -4.49 -23.48 10.81
CA GLN A 85 -4.43 -23.78 12.24
C GLN A 85 -5.66 -24.56 12.75
N GLY A 86 -6.79 -24.49 12.05
CA GLY A 86 -7.99 -25.26 12.34
C GLY A 86 -8.04 -26.63 11.66
N LEU A 87 -7.00 -27.03 10.93
CA LEU A 87 -6.90 -28.32 10.26
C LEU A 87 -5.93 -29.26 10.99
N PRO A 88 -6.03 -30.58 10.82
CA PRO A 88 -5.06 -31.52 11.33
C PRO A 88 -3.66 -31.26 10.78
N ASP A 89 -2.66 -31.20 11.64
CA ASP A 89 -1.23 -31.18 11.31
C ASP A 89 -0.68 -32.61 11.43
N VAL A 90 -0.04 -33.11 10.39
CA VAL A 90 0.56 -34.44 10.37
C VAL A 90 2.05 -34.31 10.04
N ARG A 91 2.88 -34.83 10.92
CA ARG A 91 4.35 -34.79 10.79
C ARG A 91 4.94 -36.17 10.78
N ALA A 92 5.91 -36.41 9.94
CA ALA A 92 6.78 -37.58 10.00
C ALA A 92 7.98 -37.22 10.89
N SER A 93 8.30 -38.09 11.84
CA SER A 93 9.43 -37.90 12.74
C SER A 93 10.29 -39.17 12.78
N ALA A 94 11.60 -38.97 12.86
CA ALA A 94 12.56 -40.06 13.16
C ALA A 94 13.56 -39.56 14.17
N SER A 95 13.78 -40.35 15.23
CA SER A 95 14.68 -39.99 16.30
C SER A 95 15.54 -41.17 16.72
N TYR A 96 16.74 -40.86 17.15
CA TYR A 96 17.61 -41.77 17.87
C TYR A 96 17.97 -41.14 19.22
N GLN A 97 17.74 -41.87 20.28
CA GLN A 97 18.08 -41.45 21.63
C GLN A 97 18.84 -42.59 22.32
N ARG A 98 19.88 -42.22 23.06
CA ARG A 98 20.50 -43.14 24.02
C ARG A 98 20.11 -42.70 25.41
N GLU A 99 19.27 -43.50 26.03
CA GLU A 99 18.62 -43.19 27.30
C GLU A 99 19.06 -44.15 28.39
N GLN A 100 19.32 -43.63 29.57
CA GLN A 100 19.58 -44.41 30.76
C GLN A 100 18.48 -44.07 31.79
N LEU A 101 17.74 -45.08 32.20
CA LEU A 101 16.55 -44.89 33.03
C LEU A 101 16.84 -44.43 34.46
N GLY A 102 18.10 -44.33 34.89
CA GLY A 102 18.48 -43.78 36.19
C GLY A 102 17.95 -44.58 37.39
N LEU A 103 17.60 -45.85 37.19
CA LEU A 103 16.97 -46.69 38.22
C LEU A 103 17.95 -47.10 39.35
N LYS A 104 19.25 -46.88 39.15
CA LYS A 104 20.30 -47.28 40.10
C LYS A 104 20.07 -46.69 41.51
N GLY A 105 19.82 -45.39 41.58
CA GLY A 105 19.53 -44.74 42.88
C GLY A 105 18.28 -45.30 43.57
N PHE A 106 17.23 -45.59 42.78
CA PHE A 106 15.99 -46.16 43.30
C PHE A 106 16.20 -47.59 43.83
N VAL A 107 16.99 -48.39 43.11
CA VAL A 107 17.36 -49.77 43.50
C VAL A 107 18.17 -49.76 44.80
N GLU A 108 19.17 -48.88 44.90
CA GLU A 108 20.00 -48.68 46.08
C GLU A 108 19.20 -48.20 47.28
N ASP A 109 18.32 -47.21 47.09
CA ASP A 109 17.47 -46.65 48.16
C ASP A 109 16.46 -47.68 48.73
N GLN A 110 15.91 -48.52 47.86
CA GLN A 110 15.01 -49.61 48.27
C GLN A 110 15.74 -50.79 48.83
N GLY A 111 17.06 -50.81 48.77
CA GLY A 111 17.90 -51.92 49.27
C GLY A 111 17.70 -53.24 48.53
N LEU A 112 17.23 -53.17 47.27
CA LEU A 112 16.97 -54.34 46.44
C LEU A 112 18.27 -55.13 46.16
N ASP A 113 19.41 -54.45 45.98
CA ASP A 113 20.72 -55.07 45.83
C ASP A 113 21.05 -55.98 47.01
N ARG A 114 20.81 -55.48 48.26
CA ARG A 114 21.03 -56.26 49.51
C ARG A 114 20.09 -57.45 49.64
N GLN A 115 18.87 -57.31 49.12
CA GLN A 115 17.94 -58.45 49.10
C GLN A 115 18.36 -59.50 48.08
N ILE A 116 18.80 -59.09 46.89
CA ILE A 116 19.31 -59.97 45.85
C ILE A 116 20.60 -60.68 46.35
N ASP A 117 21.45 -59.96 47.05
CA ASP A 117 22.69 -60.54 47.63
C ASP A 117 22.41 -61.60 48.69
N ARG A 118 21.37 -61.42 49.51
CA ARG A 118 20.93 -62.43 50.52
C ARG A 118 20.39 -63.69 49.86
N LEU A 119 19.86 -63.65 48.64
CA LEU A 119 19.37 -64.85 47.93
C LEU A 119 20.52 -65.81 47.54
N GLY A 120 21.72 -65.29 47.31
CA GLY A 120 22.90 -66.08 46.93
C GLY A 120 23.83 -66.37 48.12
N ALA A 121 23.54 -65.91 49.32
CA ALA A 121 24.33 -66.18 50.54
C ALA A 121 24.34 -67.66 50.89
N PRO A 122 25.48 -68.21 51.33
CA PRO A 122 25.54 -69.61 51.81
C PRO A 122 24.51 -69.85 52.93
N GLY A 123 23.67 -70.85 52.75
CA GLY A 123 22.56 -71.17 53.73
C GLY A 123 21.27 -70.42 53.46
N SER A 124 21.09 -69.82 52.29
CA SER A 124 19.81 -69.19 51.91
C SER A 124 18.66 -70.20 51.90
N PRO A 125 17.42 -69.79 52.15
CA PRO A 125 16.27 -70.68 52.06
C PRO A 125 16.08 -71.39 50.72
N LEU A 126 16.66 -70.87 49.65
CA LEU A 126 16.61 -71.43 48.30
C LEU A 126 17.56 -72.62 48.12
N ASP A 127 18.65 -72.71 48.86
CA ASP A 127 19.56 -73.85 48.84
C ASP A 127 18.94 -75.14 49.33
N ARG A 128 17.78 -75.05 50.05
CA ARG A 128 16.97 -76.23 50.47
C ARG A 128 16.29 -76.91 49.25
N LEU A 129 16.15 -76.16 48.09
CA LEU A 129 15.56 -76.68 46.84
C LEU A 129 16.61 -77.34 45.93
N GLY A 130 17.88 -77.33 46.36
CA GLY A 130 19.02 -77.87 45.62
C GLY A 130 20.29 -77.02 45.81
N ALA A 131 21.47 -77.65 45.94
CA ALA A 131 22.73 -76.93 46.13
C ALA A 131 23.03 -75.99 44.96
N GLY A 132 23.24 -74.69 45.26
CA GLY A 132 23.52 -73.66 44.28
C GLY A 132 22.30 -72.96 43.64
N THR A 133 21.05 -73.33 44.05
CA THR A 133 19.85 -72.71 43.51
C THR A 133 19.77 -71.21 43.88
N GLY A 134 20.20 -70.83 45.07
CA GLY A 134 20.26 -69.46 45.55
C GLY A 134 21.20 -68.58 44.70
N ALA A 135 22.40 -69.11 44.41
CA ALA A 135 23.36 -68.40 43.55
C ALA A 135 22.88 -68.25 42.10
N ALA A 136 22.19 -69.23 41.54
CA ALA A 136 21.61 -69.15 40.20
C ALA A 136 20.49 -68.12 40.11
N VAL A 137 19.63 -68.03 41.14
CA VAL A 137 18.58 -67.00 41.24
C VAL A 137 19.16 -65.60 41.41
N GLN A 138 20.16 -65.46 42.28
CA GLN A 138 20.89 -64.21 42.48
C GLN A 138 21.51 -63.71 41.16
N GLN A 139 22.22 -64.59 40.44
CA GLN A 139 22.85 -64.22 39.16
C GLN A 139 21.86 -63.77 38.11
N ARG A 140 20.68 -64.44 38.02
CA ARG A 140 19.61 -64.03 37.11
C ARG A 140 18.99 -62.69 37.53
N ALA A 141 18.75 -62.48 38.82
CA ALA A 141 18.21 -61.25 39.37
C ALA A 141 19.18 -60.07 39.14
N ARG A 142 20.48 -60.27 39.38
CA ARG A 142 21.51 -59.26 39.09
C ARG A 142 21.56 -58.95 37.58
N GLY A 143 21.60 -59.97 36.72
CA GLY A 143 21.61 -59.78 35.27
C GLY A 143 20.37 -59.04 34.76
N ALA A 144 19.20 -59.27 35.34
CA ALA A 144 17.99 -58.50 35.01
C ALA A 144 18.12 -57.04 35.49
N LEU A 145 18.71 -56.81 36.67
CA LEU A 145 18.93 -55.47 37.20
C LEU A 145 19.95 -54.70 36.36
N ASP A 146 21.10 -55.30 36.03
CA ASP A 146 22.11 -54.72 35.17
C ASP A 146 21.58 -54.38 33.76
N ALA A 147 20.69 -55.22 33.23
CA ALA A 147 20.00 -54.96 31.99
C ALA A 147 19.06 -53.73 32.05
N LEU A 148 18.40 -53.51 33.17
CA LEU A 148 17.54 -52.33 33.39
C LEU A 148 18.36 -51.05 33.66
N GLU A 149 19.56 -51.17 34.21
CA GLU A 149 20.47 -50.06 34.48
C GLU A 149 21.33 -49.68 33.27
N SER A 150 21.42 -50.56 32.28
CA SER A 150 22.24 -50.31 31.08
C SER A 150 21.59 -49.24 30.15
N PRO A 151 22.41 -48.35 29.57
CA PRO A 151 21.89 -47.40 28.55
C PRO A 151 21.26 -48.15 27.39
N VAL A 152 20.00 -47.77 27.06
CA VAL A 152 19.24 -48.36 25.98
C VAL A 152 19.29 -47.40 24.78
N ASN A 153 19.61 -47.92 23.63
CA ASN A 153 19.47 -47.17 22.36
C ASN A 153 18.01 -47.28 21.92
N LEU A 154 17.37 -46.14 21.68
CA LEU A 154 16.00 -46.09 21.24
C LEU A 154 15.91 -45.46 19.87
N TRP A 155 15.54 -46.26 18.89
CA TRP A 155 15.23 -45.82 17.54
C TRP A 155 13.71 -45.71 17.38
N GLN A 156 13.24 -44.56 16.92
CA GLN A 156 11.82 -44.33 16.67
C GLN A 156 11.63 -43.67 15.32
N ALA A 157 10.68 -44.15 14.55
CA ALA A 157 10.22 -43.52 13.32
C ALA A 157 8.69 -43.66 13.21
N GLY A 158 8.01 -42.59 12.84
CA GLY A 158 6.55 -42.62 12.80
C GLY A 158 5.94 -41.31 12.33
N PHE A 159 4.63 -41.24 12.50
CA PHE A 159 3.81 -40.07 12.20
C PHE A 159 3.15 -39.60 13.47
N ASP A 160 3.18 -38.29 13.67
CA ASP A 160 2.48 -37.58 14.74
C ASP A 160 1.39 -36.71 14.10
N ALA A 161 0.16 -36.80 14.57
CA ALA A 161 -0.95 -35.98 14.14
C ALA A 161 -1.49 -35.17 15.32
N SER A 162 -1.78 -33.91 15.11
CA SER A 162 -2.47 -33.06 16.08
C SER A 162 -3.51 -32.20 15.41
N TRP A 163 -4.66 -32.06 16.03
CA TRP A 163 -5.76 -31.25 15.55
C TRP A 163 -6.42 -30.52 16.72
N GLU A 164 -6.41 -29.19 16.68
CA GLU A 164 -7.12 -28.36 17.62
C GLU A 164 -8.58 -28.21 17.19
N LEU A 165 -9.51 -28.61 18.07
CA LEU A 165 -10.94 -28.43 17.84
C LEU A 165 -11.36 -27.04 18.29
N ASP A 166 -11.64 -26.15 17.35
CA ASP A 166 -11.99 -24.75 17.61
C ASP A 166 -13.39 -24.59 18.22
N LEU A 167 -13.59 -25.12 19.45
CA LEU A 167 -14.88 -25.07 20.17
C LEU A 167 -15.22 -23.64 20.63
N PHE A 168 -14.22 -22.89 21.04
CA PHE A 168 -14.38 -21.55 21.62
C PHE A 168 -14.06 -20.41 20.61
N GLY A 169 -13.74 -20.74 19.37
CA GLY A 169 -13.65 -19.78 18.29
C GLY A 169 -12.30 -19.06 18.18
N ARG A 170 -11.24 -19.57 18.80
CA ARG A 170 -9.89 -18.99 18.70
C ARG A 170 -9.42 -18.90 17.25
N VAL A 171 -9.50 -20.00 16.51
CA VAL A 171 -9.09 -20.08 15.10
C VAL A 171 -10.04 -19.28 14.22
N ARG A 172 -11.35 -19.40 14.41
CA ARG A 172 -12.35 -18.61 13.64
C ARG A 172 -12.11 -17.12 13.79
N ARG A 173 -11.81 -16.62 14.99
CA ARG A 173 -11.49 -15.21 15.22
C ARG A 173 -10.14 -14.80 14.64
N ALA A 174 -9.15 -15.69 14.66
CA ALA A 174 -7.86 -15.44 14.00
C ALA A 174 -8.00 -15.35 12.46
N VAL A 175 -8.84 -16.22 11.87
CA VAL A 175 -9.17 -16.15 10.43
C VAL A 175 -9.92 -14.86 10.09
N GLU A 176 -10.90 -14.47 10.93
CA GLU A 176 -11.63 -13.21 10.77
C GLU A 176 -10.69 -11.99 10.83
N ALA A 177 -9.73 -11.98 11.76
CA ALA A 177 -8.72 -10.93 11.84
C ALA A 177 -7.86 -10.88 10.58
N ALA A 178 -7.38 -12.04 10.12
CA ALA A 178 -6.56 -12.13 8.91
C ALA A 178 -7.35 -11.72 7.64
N ASP A 179 -8.64 -12.09 7.53
CA ASP A 179 -9.50 -11.69 6.40
C ASP A 179 -9.76 -10.17 6.39
N ALA A 180 -9.98 -9.58 7.57
CA ALA A 180 -10.09 -8.14 7.72
C ALA A 180 -8.78 -7.43 7.30
N GLN A 181 -7.60 -7.97 7.66
CA GLN A 181 -6.30 -7.45 7.20
C GLN A 181 -6.13 -7.59 5.68
N ALA A 182 -6.61 -8.68 5.07
CA ALA A 182 -6.63 -8.81 3.62
C ALA A 182 -7.55 -7.77 2.97
N GLY A 183 -8.68 -7.43 3.59
CA GLY A 183 -9.53 -6.31 3.22
C GLY A 183 -8.82 -4.96 3.30
N ALA A 184 -8.02 -4.73 4.35
CA ALA A 184 -7.18 -3.53 4.50
C ALA A 184 -6.12 -3.42 3.41
N ALA A 185 -5.50 -4.55 3.00
CA ALA A 185 -4.54 -4.57 1.90
C ALA A 185 -5.19 -4.22 0.55
N VAL A 186 -6.44 -4.65 0.30
CA VAL A 186 -7.22 -4.24 -0.89
C VAL A 186 -7.48 -2.74 -0.87
N ALA A 187 -7.93 -2.19 0.27
CA ALA A 187 -8.17 -0.75 0.40
C ALA A 187 -6.86 0.06 0.23
N SER A 188 -5.73 -0.46 0.70
CA SER A 188 -4.41 0.16 0.50
C SER A 188 -4.00 0.20 -0.98
N ARG A 189 -4.32 -0.84 -1.76
CA ARG A 189 -4.10 -0.84 -3.22
C ARG A 189 -4.97 0.22 -3.90
N ASP A 190 -6.24 0.34 -3.50
CA ASP A 190 -7.17 1.33 -4.04
C ASP A 190 -6.70 2.77 -3.75
N ASP A 191 -6.14 3.01 -2.56
CA ASP A 191 -5.54 4.29 -2.16
C ASP A 191 -4.29 4.64 -2.97
N ALA A 192 -3.42 3.64 -3.19
CA ALA A 192 -2.24 3.80 -4.05
C ALA A 192 -2.63 4.13 -5.50
N LEU A 193 -3.66 3.45 -6.04
CA LEU A 193 -4.17 3.70 -7.38
C LEU A 193 -4.76 5.11 -7.50
N LEU A 194 -5.62 5.53 -6.57
CA LEU A 194 -6.17 6.90 -6.54
C LEU A 194 -5.08 7.96 -6.47
N SER A 195 -4.06 7.73 -5.65
CA SER A 195 -2.93 8.65 -5.52
C SER A 195 -2.10 8.73 -6.80
N LEU A 196 -1.84 7.60 -7.45
CA LEU A 196 -1.14 7.53 -8.73
C LEU A 196 -1.91 8.26 -9.84
N GLU A 197 -3.21 8.03 -9.97
CA GLU A 197 -4.06 8.69 -10.97
C GLU A 197 -4.05 10.20 -10.80
N ALA A 198 -4.12 10.69 -9.55
CA ALA A 198 -4.01 12.11 -9.25
C ALA A 198 -2.62 12.67 -9.59
N GLU A 199 -1.56 11.95 -9.28
CA GLU A 199 -0.19 12.37 -9.57
C GLU A 199 0.09 12.43 -11.08
N VAL A 200 -0.37 11.43 -11.84
CA VAL A 200 -0.29 11.42 -13.31
C VAL A 200 -1.04 12.62 -13.90
N ALA A 201 -2.26 12.88 -13.43
CA ALA A 201 -3.06 14.00 -13.90
C ALA A 201 -2.41 15.34 -13.56
N GLN A 202 -1.94 15.54 -12.33
CA GLN A 202 -1.23 16.76 -11.92
C GLN A 202 0.04 16.99 -12.73
N THR A 203 0.88 15.96 -12.87
CA THR A 203 2.15 16.07 -13.64
C THR A 203 1.86 16.35 -15.10
N TYR A 204 0.82 15.75 -15.68
CA TYR A 204 0.39 16.02 -17.04
C TYR A 204 -0.11 17.46 -17.23
N LEU A 205 -0.94 17.96 -16.33
CA LEU A 205 -1.43 19.34 -16.37
C LEU A 205 -0.27 20.35 -16.21
N GLN A 206 0.67 20.07 -15.31
CA GLN A 206 1.89 20.87 -15.14
C GLN A 206 2.74 20.88 -16.42
N LEU A 207 2.86 19.73 -17.12
CA LEU A 207 3.53 19.67 -18.42
C LEU A 207 2.82 20.57 -19.45
N ARG A 208 1.48 20.50 -19.55
CA ARG A 208 0.71 21.36 -20.48
C ARG A 208 0.83 22.83 -20.10
N GLY A 209 0.83 23.15 -18.80
CA GLY A 209 1.10 24.49 -18.29
C GLY A 209 2.49 25.00 -18.68
N ALA A 210 3.53 24.19 -18.49
CA ALA A 210 4.92 24.55 -18.87
C ALA A 210 5.06 24.74 -20.39
N GLN A 211 4.43 23.91 -21.21
CA GLN A 211 4.40 24.06 -22.67
C GLN A 211 3.67 25.34 -23.08
N THR A 212 2.57 25.69 -22.40
CA THR A 212 1.83 26.94 -22.66
C THR A 212 2.68 28.15 -22.26
N GLN A 213 3.36 28.12 -21.12
CA GLN A 213 4.28 29.19 -20.71
C GLN A 213 5.46 29.34 -21.65
N ARG A 214 6.01 28.24 -22.12
CA ARG A 214 7.10 28.24 -23.10
C ARG A 214 6.67 28.86 -24.44
N ALA A 215 5.47 28.53 -24.92
CA ALA A 215 4.91 29.11 -26.15
C ALA A 215 4.64 30.62 -25.97
N LEU A 216 4.09 31.03 -24.81
CA LEU A 216 3.91 32.44 -24.48
C LEU A 216 5.26 33.21 -24.46
N ALA A 217 6.28 32.64 -23.84
CA ALA A 217 7.59 33.25 -23.74
C ALA A 217 8.21 33.43 -25.16
N ASP A 218 7.99 32.46 -26.06
CA ASP A 218 8.47 32.57 -27.47
C ASP A 218 7.70 33.65 -28.23
N GLU A 219 6.39 33.77 -28.05
CA GLU A 219 5.56 34.85 -28.59
C GLU A 219 6.07 36.22 -28.11
N LEU A 220 6.37 36.36 -26.80
CA LEU A 220 6.92 37.60 -26.23
C LEU A 220 8.32 37.95 -26.79
N VAL A 221 9.17 36.94 -26.98
CA VAL A 221 10.48 37.11 -27.62
C VAL A 221 10.32 37.61 -29.05
N GLY A 222 9.34 37.08 -29.79
CA GLY A 222 9.00 37.53 -31.14
C GLY A 222 8.58 39.01 -31.16
N ALA A 223 7.60 39.38 -30.34
CA ALA A 223 7.09 40.74 -30.23
C ALA A 223 8.17 41.75 -29.81
N GLN A 224 9.01 41.35 -28.82
CA GLN A 224 10.12 42.20 -28.37
C GLN A 224 11.21 42.38 -29.42
N ARG A 225 11.42 41.36 -30.27
CA ARG A 225 12.37 41.49 -31.42
C ARG A 225 11.86 42.53 -32.40
N GLU A 226 10.60 42.48 -32.78
CA GLU A 226 9.98 43.46 -33.65
C GLU A 226 10.06 44.90 -33.09
N LEU A 227 9.74 45.04 -31.80
CA LEU A 227 9.82 46.33 -31.13
C LEU A 227 11.25 46.88 -31.07
N ARG A 228 12.25 46.05 -30.77
CA ARG A 228 13.67 46.42 -30.82
C ARG A 228 14.08 46.88 -32.21
N ASP A 229 13.67 46.15 -33.28
CA ASP A 229 14.05 46.48 -34.63
C ASP A 229 13.42 47.81 -35.07
N LEU A 230 12.17 48.08 -34.71
CA LEU A 230 11.54 49.40 -34.89
C LEU A 230 12.28 50.53 -34.17
N THR A 231 12.68 50.30 -32.90
CA THR A 231 13.42 51.29 -32.10
C THR A 231 14.78 51.60 -32.71
N ARG A 232 15.47 50.59 -33.27
CA ARG A 232 16.74 50.79 -33.97
C ARG A 232 16.57 51.60 -35.26
N GLU A 233 15.51 51.36 -36.02
CA GLU A 233 15.19 52.14 -37.22
C GLU A 233 14.91 53.61 -36.86
N GLN A 234 14.11 53.85 -35.81
CA GLN A 234 13.84 55.20 -35.32
C GLN A 234 15.12 55.91 -34.82
N ALA A 235 16.01 55.20 -34.15
CA ALA A 235 17.29 55.77 -33.72
C ALA A 235 18.19 56.15 -34.89
N ALA A 236 18.23 55.34 -35.97
CA ALA A 236 18.94 55.63 -37.18
C ALA A 236 18.45 56.92 -37.88
N HIS A 237 17.17 57.26 -37.69
CA HIS A 237 16.57 58.50 -38.17
C HIS A 237 16.59 59.66 -37.13
N GLY A 238 17.24 59.48 -35.97
CA GLY A 238 17.33 60.47 -34.89
C GLY A 238 16.04 60.67 -34.09
N LEU A 239 15.07 59.75 -34.21
CA LEU A 239 13.76 59.80 -33.53
C LEU A 239 13.71 59.03 -32.20
N ALA A 240 14.73 58.20 -31.91
CA ALA A 240 14.91 57.47 -30.66
C ALA A 240 16.33 57.64 -30.12
N SER A 241 16.55 57.47 -28.83
CA SER A 241 17.85 57.56 -28.19
C SER A 241 18.59 56.21 -28.17
N ASP A 242 19.94 56.26 -28.03
CA ASP A 242 20.76 55.05 -27.82
C ASP A 242 20.34 54.31 -26.51
N LEU A 243 19.80 55.01 -25.53
CA LEU A 243 19.27 54.42 -24.33
C LEU A 243 18.08 53.52 -24.62
N ASP A 244 17.16 53.97 -25.50
CA ASP A 244 15.97 53.19 -25.88
C ASP A 244 16.38 51.89 -26.59
N VAL A 245 17.38 51.96 -27.51
CA VAL A 245 17.90 50.77 -28.19
C VAL A 245 18.55 49.79 -27.22
N ARG A 246 19.38 50.26 -26.29
CA ARG A 246 20.01 49.40 -25.26
C ARG A 246 18.98 48.79 -24.30
N SER A 247 17.94 49.53 -23.94
CA SER A 247 16.83 49.05 -23.10
C SER A 247 16.06 47.96 -23.82
N ALA A 248 15.76 48.12 -25.12
CA ALA A 248 15.10 47.11 -25.94
C ALA A 248 15.96 45.84 -26.09
N ASP A 249 17.28 45.99 -26.32
CA ASP A 249 18.22 44.86 -26.39
C ASP A 249 18.32 44.11 -25.08
N ALA A 250 18.39 44.81 -23.93
CA ALA A 250 18.44 44.21 -22.59
C ALA A 250 17.16 43.41 -22.31
N ARG A 251 15.98 43.98 -22.61
CA ARG A 251 14.69 43.30 -22.43
C ARG A 251 14.59 42.04 -23.28
N LEU A 252 15.00 42.10 -24.55
CA LEU A 252 15.04 40.92 -25.41
C LEU A 252 15.95 39.81 -24.85
N ALA A 253 17.12 40.19 -24.36
CA ALA A 253 18.04 39.22 -23.72
C ALA A 253 17.44 38.57 -22.47
N GLN A 254 16.74 39.35 -21.62
CA GLN A 254 16.04 38.83 -20.45
C GLN A 254 14.95 37.82 -20.81
N LEU A 255 14.10 38.12 -21.80
CA LEU A 255 13.04 37.20 -22.24
C LEU A 255 13.63 35.90 -22.81
N ARG A 256 14.70 36.00 -23.61
CA ARG A 256 15.39 34.81 -24.15
C ARG A 256 15.99 33.93 -23.04
N ALA A 257 16.47 34.52 -21.95
CA ALA A 257 17.05 33.80 -20.84
C ALA A 257 16.02 32.95 -20.07
N GLN A 258 14.71 33.19 -20.24
CA GLN A 258 13.63 32.39 -19.62
C GLN A 258 13.35 31.09 -20.41
N LEU A 259 13.57 31.06 -21.72
CA LEU A 259 13.23 29.92 -22.57
C LEU A 259 13.87 28.59 -22.08
N PRO A 260 15.19 28.53 -21.78
CA PRO A 260 15.82 27.30 -21.32
C PRO A 260 15.25 26.75 -20.01
N GLN A 261 14.69 27.62 -19.14
CA GLN A 261 14.07 27.20 -17.88
C GLN A 261 12.79 26.41 -18.14
N PHE A 262 11.96 26.86 -19.09
CA PHE A 262 10.76 26.13 -19.50
C PHE A 262 11.12 24.82 -20.22
N ASP A 263 12.13 24.84 -21.09
CA ASP A 263 12.61 23.63 -21.77
C ASP A 263 13.09 22.58 -20.75
N GLN A 264 13.84 23.00 -19.73
CA GLN A 264 14.25 22.13 -18.61
C GLN A 264 13.05 21.57 -17.86
N GLN A 265 12.08 22.41 -17.50
CA GLN A 265 10.88 21.98 -16.77
C GLN A 265 10.07 20.96 -17.56
N ILE A 266 9.90 21.16 -18.87
CA ILE A 266 9.22 20.23 -19.77
C ILE A 266 9.91 18.86 -19.75
N VAL A 267 11.25 18.82 -19.85
CA VAL A 267 12.01 17.55 -19.79
C VAL A 267 11.81 16.85 -18.47
N LEU A 268 11.89 17.56 -17.34
CA LEU A 268 11.70 16.96 -16.01
C LEU A 268 10.29 16.38 -15.83
N LEU A 269 9.26 17.09 -16.29
CA LEU A 269 7.87 16.63 -16.21
C LEU A 269 7.60 15.43 -17.13
N LYS A 270 8.20 15.39 -18.32
CA LYS A 270 8.13 14.22 -19.22
C LYS A 270 8.79 12.99 -18.59
N ASN A 271 9.96 13.15 -17.98
CA ASN A 271 10.63 12.08 -17.27
C ASN A 271 9.83 11.60 -16.04
N GLY A 272 9.19 12.52 -15.30
CA GLY A 272 8.29 12.20 -14.22
C GLY A 272 7.10 11.36 -14.69
N LEU A 273 6.44 11.75 -15.78
CA LEU A 273 5.35 10.96 -16.38
C LEU A 273 5.83 9.59 -16.86
N ALA A 274 7.02 9.51 -17.49
CA ALA A 274 7.58 8.23 -17.91
C ALA A 274 7.78 7.28 -16.70
N TYR A 275 8.31 7.79 -15.60
CA TYR A 275 8.45 7.03 -14.36
C TYR A 275 7.08 6.54 -13.81
N LEU A 276 6.08 7.42 -13.75
CA LEU A 276 4.75 7.08 -13.24
C LEU A 276 4.04 5.98 -14.06
N VAL A 277 4.30 5.91 -15.37
CA VAL A 277 3.79 4.82 -16.23
C VAL A 277 4.72 3.60 -16.29
N GLY A 278 5.73 3.52 -15.42
CA GLY A 278 6.67 2.39 -15.38
C GLY A 278 7.65 2.35 -16.55
N GLY A 279 7.89 3.48 -17.24
CA GLY A 279 8.79 3.59 -18.38
C GLY A 279 10.11 4.29 -18.06
N ALA A 280 11.11 4.07 -18.90
CA ALA A 280 12.38 4.80 -18.85
C ALA A 280 12.20 6.24 -19.39
N PRO A 281 13.11 7.18 -19.04
CA PRO A 281 13.15 8.50 -19.69
C PRO A 281 13.10 8.41 -21.21
N GLY A 282 12.27 9.25 -21.85
CA GLY A 282 12.04 9.22 -23.30
C GLY A 282 10.93 8.27 -23.79
N ALA A 283 10.43 7.35 -22.97
CA ALA A 283 9.40 6.37 -23.36
C ALA A 283 8.04 6.98 -23.76
N LEU A 284 7.83 8.26 -23.48
CA LEU A 284 6.60 8.99 -23.81
C LEU A 284 6.84 10.16 -24.79
N ASP A 285 8.02 10.32 -25.34
CA ASP A 285 8.35 11.47 -26.20
C ASP A 285 7.41 11.58 -27.39
N ASP A 286 7.15 10.48 -28.10
CA ASP A 286 6.19 10.44 -29.23
C ASP A 286 4.78 10.93 -28.86
N TRP A 287 4.38 10.79 -27.59
CA TRP A 287 3.06 11.20 -27.10
C TRP A 287 3.04 12.64 -26.62
N LEU A 288 4.16 13.14 -26.08
CA LEU A 288 4.24 14.38 -25.30
C LEU A 288 4.97 15.52 -26.01
N ASP A 289 5.73 15.24 -27.08
CA ASP A 289 6.49 16.25 -27.83
C ASP A 289 5.60 17.28 -28.51
N THR A 290 4.42 16.88 -28.97
CA THR A 290 3.47 17.81 -29.54
C THR A 290 2.83 18.67 -28.44
N PRO A 291 3.11 19.99 -28.39
CA PRO A 291 2.47 20.89 -27.44
C PRO A 291 0.94 20.90 -27.67
N ARG A 292 0.19 20.96 -26.57
CA ARG A 292 -1.26 21.13 -26.58
C ARG A 292 -1.65 22.17 -25.55
N ALA A 293 -2.79 22.78 -25.76
CA ALA A 293 -3.35 23.70 -24.78
C ALA A 293 -3.62 23.00 -23.42
N LEU A 294 -3.57 23.78 -22.36
CA LEU A 294 -3.98 23.31 -21.03
C LEU A 294 -5.47 22.91 -21.09
N PRO A 295 -5.84 21.68 -20.65
CA PRO A 295 -7.25 21.28 -20.56
C PRO A 295 -8.05 22.23 -19.67
N GLY A 296 -9.27 22.55 -20.08
CA GLY A 296 -10.17 23.39 -19.30
C GLY A 296 -10.84 22.64 -18.15
N VAL A 297 -11.44 23.38 -17.23
CA VAL A 297 -12.28 22.79 -16.18
C VAL A 297 -13.64 22.38 -16.74
N PRO A 298 -14.28 21.31 -16.23
CA PRO A 298 -15.61 20.89 -16.66
C PRO A 298 -16.68 21.93 -16.27
N PRO A 299 -17.84 21.96 -16.97
CA PRO A 299 -18.89 22.96 -16.72
C PRO A 299 -19.59 22.78 -15.38
N ALA A 300 -19.50 21.61 -14.74
CA ALA A 300 -20.02 21.32 -13.41
C ALA A 300 -19.14 20.27 -12.72
N VAL A 301 -18.98 20.38 -11.41
CA VAL A 301 -18.17 19.46 -10.60
C VAL A 301 -19.07 18.68 -9.66
N PRO A 302 -19.19 17.34 -9.83
CA PRO A 302 -19.92 16.50 -8.89
C PRO A 302 -19.09 16.32 -7.61
N VAL A 303 -19.64 16.70 -6.46
CA VAL A 303 -18.95 16.63 -5.15
C VAL A 303 -19.56 15.60 -4.21
N GLY A 304 -20.78 15.12 -4.46
CA GLY A 304 -21.47 14.17 -3.60
C GLY A 304 -21.78 14.73 -2.21
N LEU A 305 -22.34 13.88 -1.35
CA LEU A 305 -22.66 14.22 0.02
C LEU A 305 -21.54 13.78 0.98
N PRO A 306 -21.30 14.49 2.11
CA PRO A 306 -20.32 14.08 3.12
C PRO A 306 -20.54 12.65 3.64
N SER A 307 -21.80 12.20 3.73
CA SER A 307 -22.17 10.88 4.21
C SER A 307 -21.72 9.74 3.28
N THR A 308 -21.45 9.99 2.00
CA THR A 308 -21.00 8.97 1.04
C THR A 308 -19.48 8.75 1.07
N LEU A 309 -18.71 9.67 1.68
CA LEU A 309 -17.25 9.61 1.77
C LEU A 309 -16.74 8.33 2.40
N ALA A 310 -17.39 7.86 3.49
CA ALA A 310 -16.98 6.66 4.20
C ALA A 310 -16.99 5.39 3.32
N ARG A 311 -17.86 5.34 2.31
CA ARG A 311 -17.89 4.22 1.35
C ARG A 311 -16.90 4.38 0.20
N ARG A 312 -16.52 5.63 -0.11
CA ARG A 312 -15.77 5.98 -1.32
C ARG A 312 -14.27 6.08 -1.07
N ARG A 313 -13.85 6.61 0.08
CA ARG A 313 -12.42 6.80 0.36
C ARG A 313 -11.75 5.51 0.79
N PRO A 314 -10.71 5.08 0.07
CA PRO A 314 -9.99 3.85 0.39
C PRO A 314 -9.29 3.89 1.76
N ASP A 315 -8.79 5.05 2.19
CA ASP A 315 -8.15 5.23 3.50
C ASP A 315 -9.12 5.00 4.68
N ILE A 316 -10.38 5.44 4.55
CA ILE A 316 -11.43 5.17 5.56
C ILE A 316 -11.76 3.68 5.60
N ARG A 317 -11.88 3.03 4.43
CA ARG A 317 -12.14 1.58 4.34
C ARG A 317 -11.00 0.75 4.91
N ARG A 318 -9.76 1.18 4.70
CA ARG A 318 -8.60 0.57 5.35
C ARG A 318 -8.70 0.67 6.88
N ALA A 319 -8.94 1.86 7.41
CA ALA A 319 -9.05 2.08 8.84
C ALA A 319 -10.23 1.29 9.46
N GLU A 320 -11.34 1.12 8.74
CA GLU A 320 -12.48 0.28 9.15
C GLU A 320 -12.08 -1.20 9.20
N ALA A 321 -11.34 -1.69 8.19
CA ALA A 321 -10.84 -3.06 8.16
C ALA A 321 -9.81 -3.33 9.27
N ASP A 322 -8.92 -2.38 9.56
CA ASP A 322 -7.96 -2.46 10.65
C ASP A 322 -8.67 -2.52 12.02
N LEU A 323 -9.73 -1.73 12.22
CA LEU A 323 -10.57 -1.80 13.43
C LEU A 323 -11.29 -3.15 13.54
N HIS A 324 -11.77 -3.69 12.43
CA HIS A 324 -12.39 -5.01 12.41
C HIS A 324 -11.38 -6.10 12.81
N ALA A 325 -10.17 -6.08 12.27
CA ALA A 325 -9.09 -6.99 12.63
C ALA A 325 -8.77 -6.91 14.14
N ALA A 326 -8.57 -5.69 14.67
CA ALA A 326 -8.31 -5.48 16.10
C ALA A 326 -9.48 -5.97 16.99
N THR A 327 -10.72 -5.87 16.51
CA THR A 327 -11.90 -6.40 17.23
C THR A 327 -11.90 -7.92 17.24
N ALA A 328 -11.54 -8.57 16.14
CA ALA A 328 -11.41 -10.03 16.06
C ALA A 328 -10.27 -10.53 16.97
N ASP A 329 -9.15 -9.80 17.06
CA ASP A 329 -8.02 -10.12 17.95
C ASP A 329 -8.43 -10.11 19.45
N VAL A 330 -9.34 -9.21 19.85
CA VAL A 330 -9.93 -9.29 21.21
C VAL A 330 -10.66 -10.62 21.41
N GLY A 331 -11.38 -11.09 20.38
CA GLY A 331 -12.03 -12.40 20.43
C GLY A 331 -11.03 -13.56 20.58
N VAL A 332 -9.88 -13.48 19.88
CA VAL A 332 -8.78 -14.47 20.06
C VAL A 332 -8.27 -14.45 21.51
N ALA A 333 -8.03 -13.26 22.08
CA ALA A 333 -7.55 -13.13 23.46
C ALA A 333 -8.57 -13.62 24.49
N VAL A 334 -9.87 -13.43 24.25
CA VAL A 334 -10.94 -13.97 25.09
C VAL A 334 -10.98 -15.49 24.99
N ALA A 335 -10.83 -16.07 23.81
CA ALA A 335 -10.84 -17.52 23.61
C ALA A 335 -9.72 -18.24 24.41
N GLN A 336 -8.58 -17.57 24.64
CA GLN A 336 -7.46 -18.11 25.43
C GLN A 336 -7.79 -18.36 26.92
N PHE A 337 -8.91 -17.87 27.46
CA PHE A 337 -9.36 -18.15 28.81
C PHE A 337 -10.16 -19.46 28.90
N TYR A 338 -10.57 -20.04 27.80
CA TYR A 338 -11.34 -21.26 27.72
C TYR A 338 -10.44 -22.48 27.51
N PRO A 339 -10.96 -23.70 27.82
CA PRO A 339 -10.20 -24.92 27.58
C PRO A 339 -9.80 -25.07 26.09
N ASP A 340 -8.54 -25.44 25.86
CA ASP A 340 -8.08 -25.91 24.57
C ASP A 340 -8.35 -27.42 24.45
N VAL A 341 -9.05 -27.82 23.41
CA VAL A 341 -9.39 -29.22 23.14
C VAL A 341 -8.72 -29.65 21.86
N SER A 342 -7.80 -30.59 21.98
CA SER A 342 -7.07 -31.13 20.82
C SER A 342 -7.27 -32.65 20.70
N LEU A 343 -7.23 -33.15 19.48
CA LEU A 343 -7.13 -34.58 19.18
C LEU A 343 -5.69 -34.85 18.74
N THR A 344 -5.00 -35.73 19.48
CA THR A 344 -3.63 -36.12 19.17
C THR A 344 -3.58 -37.59 18.78
N GLY A 345 -2.68 -37.91 17.85
CA GLY A 345 -2.46 -39.28 17.40
C GLY A 345 -1.00 -39.50 17.07
N GLN A 346 -0.47 -40.67 17.44
CA GLN A 346 0.85 -41.12 17.08
C GLN A 346 0.78 -42.55 16.57
N VAL A 347 1.52 -42.84 15.51
CA VAL A 347 1.70 -44.21 15.01
C VAL A 347 3.13 -44.34 14.48
N GLY A 348 3.82 -45.39 14.87
CA GLY A 348 5.19 -45.57 14.46
C GLY A 348 5.80 -46.90 14.88
N LEU A 349 7.08 -47.03 14.64
CA LEU A 349 7.90 -48.16 15.00
C LEU A 349 8.96 -47.69 16.00
N ARG A 350 9.17 -48.49 17.07
CA ARG A 350 10.12 -48.18 18.13
C ARG A 350 10.94 -49.43 18.46
N ALA A 351 12.24 -49.37 18.32
CA ALA A 351 13.12 -50.54 18.58
C ALA A 351 14.42 -50.11 19.24
N THR A 352 15.07 -51.07 19.91
CA THR A 352 16.38 -50.89 20.52
C THR A 352 17.53 -51.02 19.51
N HIS A 353 17.27 -51.66 18.37
CA HIS A 353 18.21 -51.78 17.25
C HIS A 353 17.58 -51.33 15.95
N VAL A 354 18.33 -50.57 15.13
CA VAL A 354 17.84 -50.00 13.87
C VAL A 354 17.29 -51.07 12.89
N ARG A 355 17.87 -52.25 12.83
CA ARG A 355 17.44 -53.37 11.99
C ARG A 355 16.06 -53.95 12.36
N GLU A 356 15.65 -53.73 13.61
CA GLU A 356 14.38 -54.23 14.14
C GLU A 356 13.20 -53.25 13.86
N LEU A 357 13.51 -52.02 13.47
CA LEU A 357 12.45 -51.03 13.08
C LEU A 357 11.54 -51.52 11.95
N ALA A 358 12.05 -52.39 11.07
CA ALA A 358 11.24 -52.90 9.94
C ALA A 358 10.26 -54.01 10.34
N HIS A 359 10.21 -54.44 11.61
CA HIS A 359 9.32 -55.51 12.07
C HIS A 359 8.03 -54.93 12.68
N TRP A 360 6.89 -55.43 12.24
CA TRP A 360 5.58 -55.06 12.75
C TRP A 360 5.38 -55.29 14.27
N SER A 361 6.14 -56.13 14.87
CA SER A 361 6.14 -56.37 16.32
C SER A 361 6.55 -55.16 17.15
N HIS A 362 7.21 -54.17 16.54
CA HIS A 362 7.66 -52.93 17.14
C HIS A 362 6.72 -51.75 16.87
N LEU A 363 5.53 -52.00 16.28
CA LEU A 363 4.47 -51.00 16.05
C LEU A 363 3.96 -50.52 17.43
N PHE A 364 3.92 -49.21 17.57
CA PHE A 364 3.19 -48.53 18.65
C PHE A 364 2.21 -47.53 18.05
N TYR A 365 1.13 -47.29 18.76
CA TYR A 365 0.17 -46.23 18.47
C TYR A 365 -0.41 -45.68 19.77
N ALA A 366 -0.76 -44.37 19.72
CA ALA A 366 -1.53 -43.72 20.76
C ALA A 366 -2.41 -42.67 20.08
N PHE A 367 -3.67 -42.59 20.46
CA PHE A 367 -4.57 -41.54 20.03
C PHE A 367 -5.57 -41.21 21.11
N GLY A 368 -6.00 -39.95 21.17
CA GLY A 368 -7.01 -39.55 22.13
C GLY A 368 -7.20 -38.03 22.19
N PRO A 369 -8.31 -37.58 22.78
CA PRO A 369 -8.51 -36.18 23.07
C PRO A 369 -7.63 -35.74 24.24
N ALA A 370 -7.08 -34.52 24.12
CA ALA A 370 -6.39 -33.82 25.21
C ALA A 370 -7.11 -32.50 25.46
N VAL A 371 -7.30 -32.18 26.75
CA VAL A 371 -7.94 -30.95 27.20
C VAL A 371 -6.96 -30.21 28.11
N SER A 372 -6.65 -28.96 27.77
CA SER A 372 -5.79 -28.08 28.56
C SER A 372 -6.56 -26.82 28.96
N LEU A 373 -6.58 -26.51 30.24
CA LEU A 373 -7.20 -25.30 30.79
C LEU A 373 -6.16 -24.54 31.63
N PRO A 374 -5.81 -23.30 31.29
CA PRO A 374 -4.90 -22.49 32.10
C PRO A 374 -5.61 -22.02 33.39
N ILE A 375 -5.29 -22.62 34.54
CA ILE A 375 -5.84 -22.22 35.83
C ILE A 375 -5.11 -21.00 36.39
N PHE A 376 -3.80 -20.94 36.23
CA PHE A 376 -2.98 -19.81 36.68
C PHE A 376 -1.87 -19.52 35.70
N SER A 377 -1.83 -18.27 35.22
CA SER A 377 -0.87 -17.80 34.24
C SER A 377 -0.08 -16.57 34.70
N GLY A 378 -0.03 -16.29 36.02
CA GLY A 378 0.68 -15.12 36.54
C GLY A 378 0.16 -13.78 36.03
N GLY A 379 -1.10 -13.72 35.57
CA GLY A 379 -1.72 -12.51 35.00
C GLY A 379 -1.46 -12.31 33.49
N ALA A 380 -0.75 -13.21 32.81
CA ALA A 380 -0.42 -13.07 31.40
C ALA A 380 -1.66 -12.96 30.50
N LEU A 381 -2.66 -13.81 30.67
CA LEU A 381 -3.90 -13.80 29.89
C LEU A 381 -4.70 -12.49 30.08
N VAL A 382 -4.81 -12.02 31.34
CA VAL A 382 -5.49 -10.76 31.66
C VAL A 382 -4.74 -9.57 31.00
N SER A 383 -3.41 -9.58 31.07
CA SER A 383 -2.59 -8.53 30.47
C SER A 383 -2.70 -8.55 28.94
N ASN A 384 -2.72 -9.73 28.31
CA ASN A 384 -2.93 -9.89 26.88
C ASN A 384 -4.31 -9.38 26.44
N LEU A 385 -5.37 -9.71 27.19
CA LEU A 385 -6.71 -9.19 26.90
C LEU A 385 -6.75 -7.65 27.02
N ARG A 386 -6.15 -7.08 28.06
CA ARG A 386 -6.08 -5.61 28.21
C ARG A 386 -5.29 -4.96 27.07
N LEU A 387 -4.21 -5.59 26.63
CA LEU A 387 -3.41 -5.12 25.50
C LEU A 387 -4.25 -5.09 24.21
N THR A 388 -4.96 -6.19 23.89
CA THR A 388 -5.79 -6.25 22.68
C THR A 388 -6.97 -5.29 22.75
N GLN A 389 -7.60 -5.09 23.91
CA GLN A 389 -8.64 -4.07 24.12
C GLN A 389 -8.10 -2.65 23.92
N ALA A 390 -6.88 -2.34 24.40
CA ALA A 390 -6.25 -1.05 24.17
C ALA A 390 -5.94 -0.82 22.69
N ARG A 391 -5.46 -1.84 21.97
CA ARG A 391 -5.25 -1.79 20.51
C ARG A 391 -6.55 -1.59 19.74
N GLN A 392 -7.63 -2.24 20.13
CA GLN A 392 -8.95 -2.01 19.56
C GLN A 392 -9.43 -0.56 19.76
N ALA A 393 -9.25 -0.01 20.97
CA ALA A 393 -9.60 1.38 21.25
C ALA A 393 -8.73 2.36 20.42
N GLU A 394 -7.44 2.09 20.28
CA GLU A 394 -6.53 2.84 19.41
C GLU A 394 -6.99 2.82 17.95
N ALA A 395 -7.32 1.64 17.40
CA ALA A 395 -7.84 1.49 16.04
C ALA A 395 -9.17 2.24 15.84
N ALA A 396 -10.05 2.28 16.87
CA ALA A 396 -11.28 3.06 16.82
C ALA A 396 -11.02 4.58 16.77
N LEU A 397 -10.02 5.07 17.50
CA LEU A 397 -9.58 6.47 17.43
C LEU A 397 -8.95 6.78 16.07
N ALA A 398 -8.12 5.90 15.54
CA ALA A 398 -7.51 6.04 14.21
C ALA A 398 -8.57 6.11 13.10
N TYR A 399 -9.59 5.24 13.14
CA TYR A 399 -10.75 5.31 12.24
C TYR A 399 -11.44 6.68 12.31
N ARG A 400 -11.77 7.15 13.52
CA ARG A 400 -12.41 8.45 13.70
C ARG A 400 -11.54 9.60 13.19
N GLN A 401 -10.24 9.56 13.46
CA GLN A 401 -9.28 10.54 12.97
C GLN A 401 -9.24 10.56 11.43
N THR A 402 -9.19 9.40 10.77
CA THR A 402 -9.20 9.29 9.31
C THR A 402 -10.46 9.92 8.71
N VAL A 403 -11.64 9.68 9.31
CA VAL A 403 -12.90 10.31 8.86
C VAL A 403 -12.83 11.83 8.99
N LEU A 404 -12.35 12.37 10.12
CA LEU A 404 -12.24 13.82 10.32
C LEU A 404 -11.23 14.46 9.35
N VAL A 405 -10.10 13.80 9.10
CA VAL A 405 -9.11 14.23 8.10
C VAL A 405 -9.75 14.25 6.71
N ALA A 406 -10.50 13.22 6.35
CA ALA A 406 -11.19 13.14 5.07
C ALA A 406 -12.17 14.29 4.86
N LEU A 407 -13.00 14.60 5.86
CA LEU A 407 -13.93 15.72 5.82
C LEU A 407 -13.21 17.07 5.67
N ARG A 408 -12.14 17.28 6.45
CA ARG A 408 -11.29 18.47 6.35
C ARG A 408 -10.67 18.63 4.96
N ASP A 409 -10.14 17.53 4.40
CA ASP A 409 -9.43 17.56 3.12
C ASP A 409 -10.38 17.97 1.99
N VAL A 410 -11.61 17.45 1.97
CA VAL A 410 -12.62 17.84 0.97
C VAL A 410 -13.05 19.30 1.16
N ASP A 411 -13.33 19.72 2.39
CA ASP A 411 -13.77 21.09 2.66
C ASP A 411 -12.69 22.11 2.29
N ASN A 412 -11.42 21.81 2.61
CA ASN A 412 -10.27 22.61 2.19
C ASN A 412 -10.11 22.65 0.67
N ALA A 413 -10.17 21.49 -0.02
CA ALA A 413 -10.04 21.43 -1.47
C ALA A 413 -11.15 22.21 -2.18
N LEU A 414 -12.38 22.14 -1.69
CA LEU A 414 -13.51 22.96 -2.20
C LEU A 414 -13.26 24.46 -2.02
N ALA A 415 -12.79 24.87 -0.83
CA ALA A 415 -12.50 26.27 -0.55
C ALA A 415 -11.39 26.82 -1.46
N VAL A 416 -10.28 26.07 -1.62
CA VAL A 416 -9.15 26.43 -2.48
C VAL A 416 -9.61 26.52 -3.94
N TYR A 417 -10.27 25.49 -4.46
CA TYR A 417 -10.73 25.44 -5.85
C TYR A 417 -11.63 26.63 -6.20
N ARG A 418 -12.60 26.99 -5.34
CA ARG A 418 -13.47 28.16 -5.58
C ARG A 418 -12.75 29.49 -5.52
N THR A 419 -11.81 29.63 -4.59
CA THR A 419 -11.01 30.86 -4.46
C THR A 419 -10.15 31.06 -5.71
N ASP A 420 -9.49 29.99 -6.19
CA ASP A 420 -8.61 30.09 -7.35
C ASP A 420 -9.37 30.25 -8.67
N GLN A 421 -10.60 29.73 -8.79
CA GLN A 421 -11.50 30.10 -9.90
C GLN A 421 -11.80 31.61 -9.93
N THR A 422 -12.12 32.19 -8.78
CA THR A 422 -12.40 33.63 -8.67
C THR A 422 -11.15 34.44 -9.02
N ARG A 423 -9.98 33.99 -8.54
CA ARG A 423 -8.70 34.63 -8.86
C ARG A 423 -8.36 34.52 -10.34
N ALA A 424 -8.54 33.35 -10.96
CA ALA A 424 -8.28 33.16 -12.39
C ALA A 424 -9.16 34.08 -13.26
N ALA A 425 -10.45 34.20 -12.93
CA ALA A 425 -11.35 35.12 -13.64
C ALA A 425 -10.90 36.58 -13.51
N ALA A 426 -10.45 37.02 -12.33
CA ALA A 426 -9.93 38.36 -12.12
C ALA A 426 -8.62 38.62 -12.88
N LEU A 427 -7.74 37.62 -12.97
CA LEU A 427 -6.52 37.70 -13.77
C LEU A 427 -6.81 37.80 -15.26
N ASP A 428 -7.81 37.08 -15.79
CA ASP A 428 -8.23 37.19 -17.18
C ASP A 428 -8.82 38.58 -17.49
N ASP A 429 -9.57 39.19 -16.55
CA ASP A 429 -10.06 40.55 -16.70
C ASP A 429 -8.90 41.58 -16.70
N ALA A 430 -7.90 41.39 -15.82
CA ALA A 430 -6.71 42.24 -15.78
C ALA A 430 -5.92 42.17 -17.10
N VAL A 431 -5.65 40.95 -17.60
CA VAL A 431 -4.93 40.76 -18.87
C VAL A 431 -5.62 41.45 -20.05
N ARG A 432 -6.96 41.41 -20.11
CA ARG A 432 -7.72 42.12 -21.14
C ARG A 432 -7.54 43.64 -21.06
N ALA A 433 -7.56 44.18 -19.86
CA ALA A 433 -7.33 45.61 -19.65
C ALA A 433 -5.89 46.03 -19.99
N GLU A 434 -4.90 45.23 -19.57
CA GLU A 434 -3.48 45.47 -19.83
C GLU A 434 -3.16 45.37 -21.33
N GLN A 435 -3.80 44.41 -22.04
CA GLN A 435 -3.67 44.32 -23.49
C GLN A 435 -4.15 45.60 -24.20
N GLY A 436 -5.32 46.10 -23.80
CA GLY A 436 -5.82 47.36 -24.38
C GLY A 436 -4.90 48.55 -24.06
N ALA A 437 -4.31 48.60 -22.87
CA ALA A 437 -3.33 49.64 -22.51
C ALA A 437 -2.06 49.54 -23.37
N LEU A 438 -1.54 48.32 -23.59
CA LEU A 438 -0.37 48.09 -24.45
C LEU A 438 -0.63 48.52 -25.90
N GLU A 439 -1.79 48.14 -26.46
CA GLU A 439 -2.16 48.53 -27.82
C GLU A 439 -2.21 50.06 -27.97
N LEU A 440 -2.79 50.77 -27.00
CA LEU A 440 -2.85 52.22 -26.98
C LEU A 440 -1.44 52.85 -26.81
N ALA A 441 -0.59 52.32 -25.93
CA ALA A 441 0.77 52.78 -25.72
C ALA A 441 1.61 52.65 -27.04
N ARG A 442 1.49 51.51 -27.72
CA ARG A 442 2.16 51.26 -29.00
C ARG A 442 1.68 52.22 -30.10
N ASP A 443 0.36 52.51 -30.20
CA ASP A 443 -0.18 53.47 -31.19
C ASP A 443 0.31 54.88 -30.92
N ARG A 444 0.31 55.35 -29.67
CA ARG A 444 0.82 56.68 -29.29
C ARG A 444 2.30 56.82 -29.57
N TYR A 445 3.12 55.79 -29.28
CA TYR A 445 4.55 55.80 -29.58
C TYR A 445 4.83 55.88 -31.10
N ARG A 446 4.13 55.07 -31.92
CA ARG A 446 4.25 55.13 -33.37
C ARG A 446 3.92 56.53 -33.96
N LYS A 447 3.00 57.24 -33.30
CA LYS A 447 2.62 58.62 -33.66
C LYS A 447 3.53 59.69 -33.05
N GLY A 448 4.56 59.31 -32.28
CA GLY A 448 5.48 60.25 -31.62
C GLY A 448 4.83 60.99 -30.43
N LEU A 449 3.72 60.50 -29.89
CA LEU A 449 2.94 61.16 -28.83
C LEU A 449 3.29 60.70 -27.41
N SER A 450 4.10 59.66 -27.27
CA SER A 450 4.60 59.17 -26.00
C SER A 450 6.01 58.59 -26.09
N PRO A 451 6.80 58.59 -25.00
CA PRO A 451 8.13 58.03 -24.96
C PRO A 451 8.09 56.50 -25.07
N PHE A 452 9.22 55.90 -25.47
CA PHE A 452 9.41 54.47 -25.56
C PHE A 452 9.20 53.73 -24.20
N LEU A 453 9.54 54.42 -23.10
CA LEU A 453 9.39 53.90 -21.75
C LEU A 453 7.94 53.48 -21.41
N ASP A 454 6.93 54.25 -21.89
CA ASP A 454 5.53 53.93 -21.71
C ASP A 454 5.13 52.60 -22.37
N VAL A 455 5.71 52.30 -23.54
CA VAL A 455 5.50 51.03 -24.24
C VAL A 455 6.14 49.88 -23.49
N LEU A 456 7.38 50.07 -23.02
CA LEU A 456 8.10 49.05 -22.23
C LEU A 456 7.36 48.71 -20.91
N ASP A 457 6.84 49.73 -20.22
CA ASP A 457 6.09 49.52 -18.99
C ASP A 457 4.76 48.78 -19.23
N ALA A 458 4.00 49.18 -20.28
CA ALA A 458 2.75 48.52 -20.62
C ALA A 458 3.01 47.07 -21.10
N GLU A 459 4.09 46.82 -21.85
CA GLU A 459 4.47 45.48 -22.30
C GLU A 459 4.90 44.60 -21.11
N ARG A 460 5.65 45.14 -20.16
CA ARG A 460 6.04 44.43 -18.96
C ARG A 460 4.82 44.00 -18.17
N GLN A 461 3.87 44.92 -17.90
CA GLN A 461 2.64 44.64 -17.15
C GLN A 461 1.82 43.56 -17.84
N TRP A 462 1.57 43.71 -19.13
CA TRP A 462 0.82 42.71 -19.91
C TRP A 462 1.50 41.32 -19.93
N SER A 463 2.83 41.29 -20.10
CA SER A 463 3.60 40.05 -20.08
C SER A 463 3.52 39.32 -18.74
N GLU A 464 3.67 40.08 -17.62
CA GLU A 464 3.53 39.56 -16.26
C GLU A 464 2.08 39.10 -15.97
N GLY A 465 1.08 39.87 -16.39
CA GLY A 465 -0.33 39.52 -16.26
C GLY A 465 -0.68 38.23 -17.03
N ARG A 466 -0.23 38.10 -18.28
CA ARG A 466 -0.43 36.84 -19.05
C ARG A 466 0.22 35.62 -18.42
N GLN A 467 1.44 35.76 -17.90
CA GLN A 467 2.10 34.67 -17.16
C GLN A 467 1.32 34.27 -15.91
N GLN A 468 0.80 35.26 -15.16
CA GLN A 468 -0.01 35.02 -13.97
C GLN A 468 -1.36 34.37 -14.34
N ALA A 469 -1.98 34.76 -15.44
CA ALA A 469 -3.25 34.14 -15.90
C ALA A 469 -3.04 32.67 -16.29
N VAL A 470 -1.96 32.33 -17.01
CA VAL A 470 -1.62 30.93 -17.32
C VAL A 470 -1.35 30.12 -16.05
N GLN A 471 -0.64 30.69 -15.07
CA GLN A 471 -0.41 30.05 -13.77
C GLN A 471 -1.71 29.87 -12.99
N GLY A 472 -2.61 30.88 -12.99
CA GLY A 472 -3.92 30.80 -12.35
C GLY A 472 -4.81 29.71 -12.95
N ALA A 473 -4.84 29.60 -14.29
CA ALA A 473 -5.55 28.54 -14.98
C ALA A 473 -4.98 27.14 -14.65
N LEU A 474 -3.65 27.00 -14.63
CA LEU A 474 -2.99 25.75 -14.23
C LEU A 474 -3.32 25.40 -12.78
N GLN A 475 -3.26 26.36 -11.85
CA GLN A 475 -3.60 26.15 -10.45
C GLN A 475 -5.03 25.67 -10.29
N THR A 476 -5.99 26.32 -10.94
CA THR A 476 -7.41 25.92 -10.89
C THR A 476 -7.61 24.47 -11.39
N THR A 477 -6.90 24.06 -12.46
CA THR A 477 -7.02 22.69 -12.96
C THR A 477 -6.37 21.67 -12.03
N THR A 478 -5.23 22.00 -11.40
CA THR A 478 -4.57 21.13 -10.42
C THR A 478 -5.35 21.01 -9.11
N ASP A 479 -6.01 22.09 -8.67
CA ASP A 479 -6.89 22.09 -7.49
C ASP A 479 -8.12 21.20 -7.72
N LEU A 480 -8.64 21.18 -8.95
CA LEU A 480 -9.72 20.25 -9.30
C LEU A 480 -9.26 18.79 -9.19
N VAL A 481 -8.04 18.46 -9.58
CA VAL A 481 -7.47 17.11 -9.38
C VAL A 481 -7.38 16.79 -7.89
N ALA A 482 -6.88 17.74 -7.08
CA ALA A 482 -6.81 17.58 -5.63
C ALA A 482 -8.20 17.38 -5.00
N LEU A 483 -9.23 18.08 -5.49
CA LEU A 483 -10.61 17.90 -5.06
C LEU A 483 -11.13 16.49 -5.40
N TYR A 484 -10.94 16.00 -6.63
CA TYR A 484 -11.35 14.64 -7.00
C TYR A 484 -10.63 13.56 -6.18
N LYS A 485 -9.34 13.74 -5.91
CA LYS A 485 -8.59 12.88 -5.00
C LYS A 485 -9.18 12.87 -3.59
N ALA A 486 -9.48 14.05 -3.03
CA ALA A 486 -10.07 14.18 -1.70
C ALA A 486 -11.46 13.54 -1.61
N LEU A 487 -12.25 13.58 -2.69
CA LEU A 487 -13.56 12.93 -2.81
C LEU A 487 -13.48 11.40 -2.93
N GLY A 488 -12.28 10.83 -3.09
CA GLY A 488 -12.08 9.39 -3.21
C GLY A 488 -12.51 8.82 -4.56
N GLY A 489 -12.49 9.61 -5.65
CA GLY A 489 -12.69 9.13 -7.02
C GLY A 489 -11.55 8.23 -7.47
N GLY A 490 -11.77 7.43 -8.52
CA GLY A 490 -10.69 6.66 -9.17
C GLY A 490 -10.76 5.14 -9.04
N TRP A 491 -11.79 4.56 -8.42
CA TRP A 491 -11.95 3.11 -8.31
C TRP A 491 -13.43 2.69 -8.33
N ARG A 492 -13.72 1.41 -8.69
CA ARG A 492 -15.07 0.84 -8.73
C ARG A 492 -15.18 -0.37 -7.81
N GLU A 493 -16.32 -0.50 -7.13
CA GLU A 493 -16.61 -1.62 -6.25
C GLU A 493 -16.68 -2.97 -6.98
N GLY A 494 -17.01 -2.99 -8.27
CA GLY A 494 -17.14 -4.21 -9.11
C GLY A 494 -15.82 -4.78 -9.67
N GLU A 495 -14.70 -4.06 -9.61
CA GLU A 495 -13.39 -4.61 -10.00
C GLU A 495 -12.81 -5.61 -8.99
N ARG A 496 -13.53 -5.87 -7.88
CA ARG A 496 -13.26 -6.95 -6.92
C ARG A 496 -13.32 -8.35 -7.54
N GLU A 497 -14.14 -8.57 -8.57
CA GLU A 497 -14.33 -9.90 -9.18
C GLU A 497 -13.25 -10.22 -10.22
N GLY A 498 -12.78 -9.25 -10.99
CA GLY A 498 -11.69 -9.47 -11.96
C GLY A 498 -10.34 -9.83 -11.32
N GLY A 499 -10.09 -9.37 -10.08
CA GLY A 499 -8.90 -9.75 -9.30
C GLY A 499 -8.98 -11.19 -8.75
N ARG A 500 -10.17 -11.79 -8.59
CA ARG A 500 -10.34 -13.19 -8.23
C ARG A 500 -9.96 -14.12 -9.40
N ASP A 501 -10.34 -13.77 -10.63
CA ASP A 501 -10.07 -14.58 -11.81
C ASP A 501 -8.62 -14.46 -12.32
N GLY A 502 -7.97 -13.30 -12.13
CA GLY A 502 -6.57 -13.08 -12.49
C GLY A 502 -5.59 -13.85 -11.60
N VAL A 503 -5.87 -13.92 -10.29
CA VAL A 503 -5.04 -14.69 -9.34
C VAL A 503 -5.29 -16.18 -9.46
N ALA A 504 -6.53 -16.61 -9.72
CA ALA A 504 -6.85 -18.01 -10.00
C ALA A 504 -6.17 -18.53 -11.28
N ARG A 505 -5.96 -17.66 -12.30
CA ARG A 505 -5.19 -18.00 -13.51
C ARG A 505 -3.68 -18.01 -13.28
N ALA A 506 -3.15 -17.17 -12.39
CA ALA A 506 -1.74 -17.21 -12.00
C ALA A 506 -1.41 -18.46 -11.17
N ASP A 507 -2.29 -18.88 -10.25
CA ASP A 507 -2.15 -20.13 -9.48
C ASP A 507 -2.27 -21.38 -10.36
N ALA A 508 -3.11 -21.38 -11.40
CA ALA A 508 -3.23 -22.49 -12.36
C ALA A 508 -2.02 -22.59 -13.30
N SER A 509 -1.38 -21.45 -13.64
CA SER A 509 -0.18 -21.42 -14.49
C SER A 509 1.10 -21.85 -13.74
N SER A 510 1.15 -21.71 -12.41
CA SER A 510 2.30 -22.15 -11.61
C SER A 510 2.25 -23.63 -11.23
N ALA A 511 1.08 -24.28 -11.33
CA ALA A 511 0.92 -25.70 -11.06
C ALA A 511 1.36 -26.61 -12.23
N ASP A 512 1.50 -26.05 -13.44
CA ASP A 512 1.87 -26.79 -14.67
C ASP A 512 3.34 -26.58 -15.11
N ALA A 513 4.17 -25.94 -14.29
CA ALA A 513 5.62 -25.82 -14.57
C ALA A 513 6.32 -27.14 -14.17
N PRO A 514 6.99 -27.84 -15.10
CA PRO A 514 7.76 -29.04 -14.76
C PRO A 514 8.93 -28.68 -13.84
N PRO A 515 9.32 -29.59 -12.91
CA PRO A 515 10.40 -29.31 -11.97
C PRO A 515 11.72 -29.03 -12.71
N ALA A 516 12.43 -27.98 -12.26
CA ALA A 516 13.63 -27.44 -12.88
C ALA A 516 14.85 -28.39 -12.93
N ASP A 517 14.71 -29.66 -12.61
CA ASP A 517 15.82 -30.65 -12.54
C ASP A 517 16.07 -31.41 -13.86
N ALA A 518 15.34 -31.13 -14.94
CA ALA A 518 15.53 -31.82 -16.22
C ALA A 518 16.53 -31.13 -17.17
N ALA A 519 16.92 -29.87 -16.91
CA ALA A 519 17.79 -29.09 -17.81
C ALA A 519 19.29 -29.20 -17.55
N ALA A 520 19.73 -29.94 -16.51
CA ALA A 520 21.14 -30.04 -16.12
C ALA A 520 21.87 -31.32 -16.64
N ARG A 521 21.23 -32.17 -17.44
CA ARG A 521 21.83 -33.44 -17.89
C ARG A 521 22.36 -33.48 -19.33
N ASP A 522 22.09 -32.46 -20.15
CA ASP A 522 22.53 -32.47 -21.56
C ASP A 522 23.76 -31.62 -21.90
N ALA A 523 24.51 -31.14 -20.90
CA ALA A 523 25.72 -30.32 -21.14
C ALA A 523 27.04 -31.00 -20.75
N GLN A 524 27.15 -32.31 -20.90
CA GLN A 524 28.44 -33.01 -20.80
C GLN A 524 28.57 -34.12 -21.87
N ALA A 525 29.04 -33.73 -23.04
CA ALA A 525 29.67 -34.64 -23.98
C ALA A 525 31.08 -34.11 -24.30
N PRO A 526 32.17 -34.91 -24.16
CA PRO A 526 33.52 -34.41 -24.33
C PRO A 526 33.94 -34.40 -25.80
N ALA A 527 34.56 -33.29 -26.19
CA ALA A 527 35.34 -33.22 -27.44
C ALA A 527 36.67 -33.97 -27.28
N GLN A 528 36.97 -34.91 -28.16
CA GLN A 528 38.29 -35.50 -28.44
C GLN A 528 38.53 -35.47 -29.93
N PRO A 529 39.80 -35.62 -30.37
CA PRO A 529 40.89 -34.64 -30.40
C PRO A 529 41.03 -33.96 -31.76
#